data_4b07e8a79d24bcc152ee101a816f3496
#
_entry.id   4b07e8a79d24bcc152ee101a816f3496
#
_cell.length_a   1.000
_cell.length_b   1.000
_cell.length_c   1.000
_cell.angle_alpha   90.00
_cell.angle_beta   90.00
_cell.angle_gamma   90.00
#
_symmetry.space_group_name_H-M   'P 1'
#
loop_
_entity.id
_entity.type
_entity.pdbx_description
1 polymer ?
#
loop_
_entity_poly.entity_id
_entity_poly.type
_entity_poly.pdbx_seq_one_letter_code
_entity_poly.pdbx_strand_id
1 'polypeptide(L)'
;RRTALPLTPQRMSDLTRLLRPASIALVGASPDATKLAGRPLAYLKRYGYQGRIHPVNPKHAAIDGVACSPSIQALPRDIDLALILLPAHGVVQALEECAQQGVATAISIAGGFAEAGAADEQHKLTAICQRTGIRLVGPNCVGLLHPAHGITATFSSELKNAMPRPGKVALFTQSGALGNSLLQSFNDLGLGLAYWVSTGNE
;
A
#
# COMPACT_ATOMS: atom_id res chain seq x y z
N ARG A 1 20.48 -1.50 20.52
CA ARG A 1 20.86 -0.79 19.27
C ARG A 1 20.71 -1.81 18.15
N ARG A 2 19.66 -1.70 17.33
CA ARG A 2 19.55 -2.50 16.10
C ARG A 2 20.55 -1.93 15.10
N THR A 3 21.57 -2.67 14.79
CA THR A 3 22.53 -2.33 13.74
C THR A 3 21.77 -2.38 12.39
N ALA A 4 21.66 -1.25 11.71
CA ALA A 4 21.09 -1.23 10.37
C ALA A 4 21.92 -2.13 9.44
N LEU A 5 21.29 -3.12 8.83
CA LEU A 5 21.94 -3.96 7.83
C LEU A 5 22.27 -3.12 6.60
N PRO A 6 23.45 -3.27 5.99
CA PRO A 6 23.82 -2.52 4.79
C PRO A 6 22.84 -2.81 3.64
N LEU A 7 22.49 -1.77 2.89
CA LEU A 7 21.66 -1.90 1.70
C LEU A 7 22.45 -2.59 0.59
N THR A 8 22.02 -3.78 0.22
CA THR A 8 22.54 -4.49 -0.98
C THR A 8 21.85 -3.95 -2.24
N PRO A 9 22.42 -4.11 -3.45
CA PRO A 9 21.75 -3.73 -4.70
C PRO A 9 20.34 -4.33 -4.84
N GLN A 10 20.14 -5.57 -4.43
CA GLN A 10 18.82 -6.23 -4.40
C GLN A 10 17.84 -5.50 -3.47
N ARG A 11 18.28 -5.10 -2.28
CA ARG A 11 17.44 -4.34 -1.33
C ARG A 11 17.07 -2.97 -1.83
N MET A 12 17.95 -2.32 -2.61
CA MET A 12 17.64 -1.04 -3.26
C MET A 12 16.60 -1.21 -4.38
N SER A 13 16.69 -2.28 -5.17
CA SER A 13 15.69 -2.57 -6.21
C SER A 13 14.28 -2.78 -5.63
N ASP A 14 14.18 -3.45 -4.48
CA ASP A 14 12.91 -3.69 -3.78
C ASP A 14 12.29 -2.40 -3.24
N LEU A 15 13.09 -1.47 -2.70
CA LEU A 15 12.59 -0.16 -2.26
C LEU A 15 12.10 0.68 -3.43
N THR A 16 12.73 0.58 -4.59
CA THR A 16 12.23 1.24 -5.81
C THR A 16 10.85 0.69 -6.20
N ARG A 17 10.66 -0.63 -6.11
CA ARG A 17 9.37 -1.28 -6.39
C ARG A 17 8.28 -0.87 -5.38
N LEU A 18 8.63 -0.56 -4.14
CA LEU A 18 7.70 0.00 -3.15
C LEU A 18 7.38 1.47 -3.44
N LEU A 19 8.41 2.30 -3.60
CA LEU A 19 8.27 3.76 -3.65
C LEU A 19 7.88 4.29 -5.04
N ARG A 20 8.20 3.54 -6.11
CA ARG A 20 7.88 3.89 -7.51
C ARG A 20 7.42 2.65 -8.29
N PRO A 21 6.38 1.95 -7.82
CA PRO A 21 5.88 0.77 -8.52
C PRO A 21 5.43 1.11 -9.94
N ALA A 22 5.76 0.26 -10.91
CA ALA A 22 5.23 0.31 -12.27
C ALA A 22 3.91 -0.47 -12.40
N SER A 23 3.60 -1.33 -11.41
CA SER A 23 2.36 -2.11 -11.36
C SER A 23 1.88 -2.25 -9.91
N ILE A 24 0.58 -2.00 -9.69
CA ILE A 24 -0.07 -2.07 -8.37
C ILE A 24 -1.26 -3.01 -8.44
N ALA A 25 -1.27 -4.04 -7.59
CA ALA A 25 -2.44 -4.87 -7.34
C ALA A 25 -3.25 -4.30 -6.16
N LEU A 26 -4.57 -4.23 -6.29
CA LEU A 26 -5.50 -3.78 -5.25
C LEU A 26 -6.31 -4.98 -4.77
N VAL A 27 -5.80 -5.70 -3.77
CA VAL A 27 -6.40 -6.95 -3.29
C VAL A 27 -7.59 -6.66 -2.39
N GLY A 28 -8.79 -7.06 -2.82
CA GLY A 28 -10.04 -6.74 -2.15
C GLY A 28 -10.64 -5.39 -2.59
N ALA A 29 -10.28 -4.90 -3.78
CA ALA A 29 -10.80 -3.65 -4.33
C ALA A 29 -12.34 -3.64 -4.39
N SER A 30 -12.95 -2.49 -4.11
CA SER A 30 -14.39 -2.27 -4.15
C SER A 30 -14.76 -1.30 -5.29
N PRO A 31 -15.90 -1.51 -6.00
CA PRO A 31 -16.41 -0.54 -6.95
C PRO A 31 -16.94 0.74 -6.28
N ASP A 32 -17.21 0.71 -4.98
CA ASP A 32 -17.74 1.82 -4.22
C ASP A 32 -16.60 2.70 -3.68
N ALA A 33 -16.31 3.82 -4.35
CA ALA A 33 -15.27 4.77 -3.97
C ALA A 33 -15.53 5.49 -2.62
N THR A 34 -16.72 5.39 -2.05
CA THR A 34 -17.02 5.93 -0.71
C THR A 34 -16.42 5.04 0.38
N LYS A 35 -16.31 3.74 0.10
CA LYS A 35 -15.70 2.76 1.00
C LYS A 35 -14.18 2.83 0.96
N LEU A 36 -13.57 2.46 2.07
CA LEU A 36 -12.12 2.41 2.23
C LEU A 36 -11.44 1.63 1.09
N ALA A 37 -11.94 0.44 0.74
CA ALA A 37 -11.38 -0.42 -0.29
C ALA A 37 -11.61 0.05 -1.74
N GLY A 38 -12.46 1.05 -1.96
CA GLY A 38 -12.69 1.63 -3.29
C GLY A 38 -11.85 2.88 -3.56
N ARG A 39 -11.40 3.57 -2.51
CA ARG A 39 -10.66 4.83 -2.65
C ARG A 39 -9.33 4.69 -3.40
N PRO A 40 -8.49 3.67 -3.17
CA PRO A 40 -7.19 3.60 -3.83
C PRO A 40 -7.28 3.57 -5.35
N LEU A 41 -8.22 2.82 -5.94
CA LEU A 41 -8.42 2.81 -7.38
C LEU A 41 -8.85 4.19 -7.90
N ALA A 42 -9.83 4.80 -7.25
CA ALA A 42 -10.33 6.12 -7.62
C ALA A 42 -9.22 7.19 -7.54
N TYR A 43 -8.38 7.13 -6.51
CA TYR A 43 -7.27 8.07 -6.34
C TYR A 43 -6.16 7.87 -7.36
N LEU A 44 -5.71 6.63 -7.62
CA LEU A 44 -4.71 6.33 -8.64
C LEU A 44 -5.13 6.88 -10.01
N LYS A 45 -6.40 6.71 -10.38
CA LYS A 45 -6.96 7.27 -11.63
C LYS A 45 -7.02 8.80 -11.58
N ARG A 46 -7.59 9.36 -10.50
CA ARG A 46 -7.78 10.80 -10.36
C ARG A 46 -6.48 11.58 -10.40
N TYR A 47 -5.43 11.05 -9.78
CA TYR A 47 -4.14 11.72 -9.65
C TYR A 47 -3.12 11.27 -10.71
N GLY A 48 -3.58 10.56 -11.74
CA GLY A 48 -2.83 10.33 -12.97
C GLY A 48 -1.68 9.34 -12.83
N TYR A 49 -1.82 8.30 -11.99
CA TYR A 49 -0.85 7.22 -11.97
C TYR A 49 -0.72 6.56 -13.35
N GLN A 50 0.50 6.47 -13.89
CA GLN A 50 0.78 6.00 -15.24
C GLN A 50 1.12 4.50 -15.31
N GLY A 51 1.28 3.84 -14.16
CA GLY A 51 1.55 2.40 -14.12
C GLY A 51 0.28 1.56 -14.31
N ARG A 52 0.46 0.25 -14.30
CA ARG A 52 -0.64 -0.71 -14.45
C ARG A 52 -1.35 -0.90 -13.10
N ILE A 53 -2.67 -0.91 -13.14
CA ILE A 53 -3.51 -1.14 -11.96
C ILE A 53 -4.25 -2.46 -12.16
N HIS A 54 -4.18 -3.36 -11.17
CA HIS A 54 -4.79 -4.68 -11.19
C HIS A 54 -5.73 -4.83 -9.99
N PRO A 55 -7.01 -4.46 -10.08
CA PRO A 55 -7.98 -4.77 -9.04
C PRO A 55 -8.15 -6.29 -8.90
N VAL A 56 -8.29 -6.78 -7.67
CA VAL A 56 -8.55 -8.19 -7.37
C VAL A 56 -9.82 -8.30 -6.56
N ASN A 57 -10.85 -8.92 -7.14
CA ASN A 57 -12.11 -9.20 -6.45
C ASN A 57 -12.88 -10.29 -7.20
N PRO A 58 -13.27 -11.42 -6.55
CA PRO A 58 -13.97 -12.52 -7.23
C PRO A 58 -15.38 -12.18 -7.69
N LYS A 59 -15.97 -11.09 -7.24
CA LYS A 59 -17.37 -10.71 -7.50
C LYS A 59 -17.54 -9.78 -8.71
N HIS A 60 -16.44 -9.28 -9.28
CA HIS A 60 -16.50 -8.27 -10.33
C HIS A 60 -15.56 -8.63 -11.49
N ALA A 61 -16.05 -8.54 -12.73
CA ALA A 61 -15.22 -8.68 -13.93
C ALA A 61 -14.41 -7.40 -14.23
N ALA A 62 -14.93 -6.25 -13.82
CA ALA A 62 -14.27 -4.95 -13.93
C ALA A 62 -14.71 -4.03 -12.79
N ILE A 63 -13.84 -3.12 -12.40
CA ILE A 63 -14.10 -2.06 -11.41
C ILE A 63 -13.68 -0.74 -12.03
N ASP A 64 -14.60 0.21 -12.15
CA ASP A 64 -14.38 1.54 -12.74
C ASP A 64 -13.64 1.48 -14.10
N GLY A 65 -14.07 0.55 -14.98
CA GLY A 65 -13.50 0.36 -16.31
C GLY A 65 -12.16 -0.38 -16.36
N VAL A 66 -11.60 -0.78 -15.21
CA VAL A 66 -10.36 -1.57 -15.14
C VAL A 66 -10.71 -3.05 -14.97
N ALA A 67 -10.17 -3.91 -15.83
CA ALA A 67 -10.36 -5.37 -15.74
C ALA A 67 -9.92 -5.88 -14.36
N CYS A 68 -10.76 -6.71 -13.74
CA CYS A 68 -10.54 -7.21 -12.39
C CYS A 68 -10.16 -8.69 -12.43
N SER A 69 -9.08 -9.04 -11.72
CA SER A 69 -8.68 -10.43 -11.54
C SER A 69 -9.55 -11.10 -10.47
N PRO A 70 -10.00 -12.35 -10.68
CA PRO A 70 -10.85 -13.04 -9.71
C PRO A 70 -10.08 -13.47 -8.44
N SER A 71 -8.75 -13.59 -8.51
CA SER A 71 -7.89 -13.98 -7.40
C SER A 71 -6.47 -13.44 -7.56
N ILE A 72 -5.65 -13.54 -6.51
CA ILE A 72 -4.24 -13.16 -6.54
C ILE A 72 -3.46 -14.05 -7.51
N GLN A 73 -3.78 -15.34 -7.60
CA GLN A 73 -3.14 -16.31 -8.51
C GLN A 73 -3.38 -15.97 -10.00
N ALA A 74 -4.45 -15.24 -10.31
CA ALA A 74 -4.75 -14.79 -11.67
C ALA A 74 -4.03 -13.51 -12.07
N LEU A 75 -3.26 -12.89 -11.15
CA LEU A 75 -2.44 -11.71 -11.43
C LEU A 75 -1.24 -12.05 -12.35
N PRO A 76 -0.75 -11.09 -13.15
CA PRO A 76 0.55 -11.21 -13.78
C PRO A 76 1.67 -11.37 -12.73
N ARG A 77 2.80 -12.00 -13.14
CA ARG A 77 3.93 -12.25 -12.23
C ARG A 77 4.86 -11.04 -12.02
N ASP A 78 4.60 -9.93 -12.68
CA ASP A 78 5.40 -8.71 -12.65
C ASP A 78 4.74 -7.58 -11.83
N ILE A 79 4.07 -7.94 -10.74
CA ILE A 79 3.49 -6.98 -9.80
C ILE A 79 4.57 -6.45 -8.86
N ASP A 80 4.73 -5.13 -8.82
CA ASP A 80 5.68 -4.48 -7.91
C ASP A 80 5.13 -4.33 -6.51
N LEU A 81 3.87 -3.90 -6.40
CA LEU A 81 3.23 -3.57 -5.12
C LEU A 81 1.83 -4.18 -5.05
N ALA A 82 1.52 -4.89 -3.96
CA ALA A 82 0.16 -5.26 -3.59
C ALA A 82 -0.34 -4.39 -2.43
N LEU A 83 -1.45 -3.67 -2.63
CA LEU A 83 -2.19 -3.02 -1.56
C LEU A 83 -3.31 -3.95 -1.09
N ILE A 84 -3.18 -4.51 0.12
CA ILE A 84 -4.12 -5.45 0.72
C ILE A 84 -5.20 -4.68 1.46
N LEU A 85 -6.41 -4.71 0.90
CA LEU A 85 -7.61 -3.99 1.35
C LEU A 85 -8.61 -4.92 2.05
N LEU A 86 -8.15 -6.09 2.47
CA LEU A 86 -8.95 -7.10 3.15
C LEU A 86 -9.01 -6.82 4.66
N PRO A 87 -10.05 -7.32 5.37
CA PRO A 87 -10.06 -7.32 6.83
C PRO A 87 -8.96 -8.25 7.39
N ALA A 88 -8.60 -8.06 8.67
CA ALA A 88 -7.45 -8.72 9.30
C ALA A 88 -7.37 -10.24 9.06
N HIS A 89 -8.50 -10.94 9.16
CA HIS A 89 -8.56 -12.40 8.96
C HIS A 89 -8.15 -12.87 7.57
N GLY A 90 -8.18 -12.00 6.56
CA GLY A 90 -7.78 -12.33 5.18
C GLY A 90 -6.33 -11.95 4.84
N VAL A 91 -5.66 -11.15 5.70
CA VAL A 91 -4.35 -10.56 5.35
C VAL A 91 -3.24 -11.59 5.30
N VAL A 92 -3.19 -12.52 6.27
CA VAL A 92 -2.13 -13.56 6.33
C VAL A 92 -2.15 -14.41 5.07
N GLN A 93 -3.33 -14.90 4.67
CA GLN A 93 -3.49 -15.69 3.45
C GLN A 93 -3.12 -14.86 2.20
N ALA A 94 -3.62 -13.63 2.10
CA ALA A 94 -3.35 -12.76 0.95
C ALA A 94 -1.85 -12.44 0.81
N LEU A 95 -1.13 -12.21 1.91
CA LEU A 95 0.32 -11.98 1.89
C LEU A 95 1.07 -13.22 1.39
N GLU A 96 0.68 -14.42 1.85
CA GLU A 96 1.24 -15.68 1.41
C GLU A 96 1.02 -15.88 -0.11
N GLU A 97 -0.19 -15.66 -0.59
CA GLU A 97 -0.54 -15.77 -2.01
C GLU A 97 0.22 -14.73 -2.86
N CYS A 98 0.37 -13.48 -2.38
CA CYS A 98 1.19 -12.46 -3.02
C CYS A 98 2.65 -12.89 -3.15
N ALA A 99 3.22 -13.46 -2.10
CA ALA A 99 4.58 -13.96 -2.12
C ALA A 99 4.76 -15.11 -3.12
N GLN A 100 3.83 -16.06 -3.17
CA GLN A 100 3.82 -17.17 -4.14
C GLN A 100 3.67 -16.68 -5.58
N GLN A 101 2.93 -15.58 -5.79
CA GLN A 101 2.77 -14.95 -7.11
C GLN A 101 4.01 -14.13 -7.53
N GLY A 102 4.99 -13.95 -6.63
CA GLY A 102 6.23 -13.22 -6.90
C GLY A 102 6.10 -11.69 -6.74
N VAL A 103 5.08 -11.22 -6.01
CA VAL A 103 4.95 -9.81 -5.65
C VAL A 103 6.11 -9.39 -4.77
N ALA A 104 6.80 -8.29 -5.11
CA ALA A 104 7.99 -7.87 -4.38
C ALA A 104 7.67 -7.20 -3.05
N THR A 105 6.62 -6.36 -3.04
CA THR A 105 6.27 -5.53 -1.88
C THR A 105 4.77 -5.55 -1.64
N ALA A 106 4.37 -5.46 -0.37
CA ALA A 106 2.97 -5.38 0.02
C ALA A 106 2.75 -4.24 1.05
N ILE A 107 1.57 -3.66 1.04
CA ILE A 107 1.08 -2.74 2.07
C ILE A 107 -0.20 -3.34 2.62
N SER A 108 -0.30 -3.54 3.95
CA SER A 108 -1.53 -3.98 4.61
C SER A 108 -2.11 -2.87 5.47
N ILE A 109 -3.34 -2.46 5.14
CA ILE A 109 -4.01 -1.37 5.86
C ILE A 109 -4.82 -1.85 7.07
N ALA A 110 -5.10 -3.14 7.15
CA ALA A 110 -5.96 -3.69 8.19
C ALA A 110 -5.34 -3.52 9.58
N GLY A 111 -6.11 -3.00 10.52
CA GLY A 111 -5.85 -3.15 11.95
C GLY A 111 -6.40 -4.47 12.49
N GLY A 112 -6.14 -4.77 13.77
CA GLY A 112 -6.57 -6.00 14.41
C GLY A 112 -5.43 -7.02 14.59
N PHE A 113 -4.20 -6.53 14.73
CA PHE A 113 -2.98 -7.32 14.95
C PHE A 113 -2.40 -7.05 16.36
N ALA A 114 -1.10 -6.83 16.50
CA ALA A 114 -0.47 -6.66 17.81
C ALA A 114 -1.05 -5.49 18.62
N GLU A 115 -1.44 -4.40 17.95
CA GLU A 115 -2.09 -3.25 18.58
C GLU A 115 -3.46 -3.55 19.19
N ALA A 116 -4.09 -4.65 18.72
CA ALA A 116 -5.36 -5.15 19.24
C ALA A 116 -5.20 -6.43 20.08
N GLY A 117 -3.96 -6.79 20.46
CA GLY A 117 -3.67 -7.98 21.24
C GLY A 117 -3.48 -9.27 20.44
N ALA A 118 -3.59 -9.25 19.11
CA ALA A 118 -3.40 -10.40 18.24
C ALA A 118 -1.93 -10.49 17.72
N ALA A 119 -0.98 -10.52 18.64
CA ALA A 119 0.45 -10.57 18.33
C ALA A 119 0.83 -11.81 17.49
N ASP A 120 0.20 -12.95 17.72
CA ASP A 120 0.46 -14.18 16.98
C ASP A 120 0.12 -14.04 15.50
N GLU A 121 -0.94 -13.33 15.15
CA GLU A 121 -1.29 -13.05 13.76
C GLU A 121 -0.24 -12.14 13.09
N GLN A 122 0.30 -11.16 13.82
CA GLN A 122 1.40 -10.33 13.32
C GLN A 122 2.70 -11.14 13.16
N HIS A 123 3.00 -12.05 14.06
CA HIS A 123 4.15 -12.97 13.94
C HIS A 123 4.05 -13.84 12.67
N LYS A 124 2.85 -14.29 12.26
CA LYS A 124 2.65 -15.02 11.01
C LYS A 124 3.07 -14.17 9.80
N LEU A 125 2.68 -12.88 9.77
CA LEU A 125 3.10 -11.96 8.70
C LEU A 125 4.63 -11.82 8.65
N THR A 126 5.26 -11.64 9.81
CA THR A 126 6.73 -11.56 9.92
C THR A 126 7.41 -12.84 9.40
N ALA A 127 6.89 -14.01 9.76
CA ALA A 127 7.42 -15.30 9.31
C ALA A 127 7.30 -15.47 7.79
N ILE A 128 6.19 -15.04 7.17
CA ILE A 128 6.04 -15.03 5.71
C ILE A 128 7.11 -14.13 5.08
N CYS A 129 7.28 -12.91 5.56
CA CYS A 129 8.28 -11.97 5.05
C CYS A 129 9.70 -12.52 5.14
N GLN A 130 10.05 -13.16 6.28
CA GLN A 130 11.38 -13.75 6.48
C GLN A 130 11.64 -14.94 5.54
N ARG A 131 10.65 -15.80 5.35
CA ARG A 131 10.76 -17.01 4.54
C ARG A 131 10.77 -16.73 3.03
N THR A 132 9.96 -15.77 2.59
CA THR A 132 9.72 -15.54 1.15
C THR A 132 10.48 -14.35 0.58
N GLY A 133 10.94 -13.43 1.44
CA GLY A 133 11.60 -12.19 1.05
C GLY A 133 10.65 -11.07 0.63
N ILE A 134 9.31 -11.30 0.58
CA ILE A 134 8.35 -10.21 0.33
C ILE A 134 8.49 -9.14 1.43
N ARG A 135 8.45 -7.87 1.04
CA ARG A 135 8.49 -6.76 2.00
C ARG A 135 7.08 -6.31 2.32
N LEU A 136 6.82 -6.10 3.60
CA LEU A 136 5.53 -5.62 4.08
C LEU A 136 5.68 -4.26 4.76
N VAL A 137 4.80 -3.31 4.42
CA VAL A 137 4.53 -2.08 5.17
C VAL A 137 3.21 -2.26 5.90
N GLY A 138 3.17 -1.96 7.18
CA GLY A 138 2.05 -2.30 8.06
C GLY A 138 2.22 -3.69 8.70
N PRO A 139 1.17 -4.27 9.27
CA PRO A 139 -0.25 -3.89 9.19
C PRO A 139 -0.60 -2.58 9.92
N ASN A 140 -1.89 -2.24 9.96
CA ASN A 140 -2.41 -1.06 10.64
C ASN A 140 -1.79 0.25 10.16
N CYS A 141 -1.65 0.43 8.85
CA CYS A 141 -1.08 1.63 8.24
C CYS A 141 -2.09 2.31 7.29
N VAL A 142 -1.81 3.55 6.90
CA VAL A 142 -2.66 4.30 5.97
C VAL A 142 -2.18 4.15 4.52
N GLY A 143 -0.94 3.74 4.32
CA GLY A 143 -0.38 3.48 3.01
C GLY A 143 0.74 4.42 2.58
N LEU A 144 0.84 4.66 1.27
CA LEU A 144 1.92 5.39 0.63
C LEU A 144 1.40 6.41 -0.38
N LEU A 145 2.06 7.58 -0.42
CA LEU A 145 1.84 8.64 -1.38
C LEU A 145 3.16 9.11 -1.99
N HIS A 146 3.19 9.27 -3.32
CA HIS A 146 4.26 9.92 -4.07
C HIS A 146 3.67 10.85 -5.13
N PRO A 147 3.49 12.14 -4.80
CA PRO A 147 2.75 13.09 -5.64
C PRO A 147 3.32 13.27 -7.05
N ALA A 148 4.66 13.29 -7.18
CA ALA A 148 5.31 13.50 -8.48
C ALA A 148 5.00 12.43 -9.54
N HIS A 149 4.52 11.25 -9.11
CA HIS A 149 4.18 10.14 -10.01
C HIS A 149 2.71 9.71 -9.90
N GLY A 150 1.86 10.49 -9.21
CA GLY A 150 0.46 10.15 -9.01
C GLY A 150 0.23 8.86 -8.21
N ILE A 151 1.25 8.38 -7.48
CA ILE A 151 1.15 7.14 -6.71
C ILE A 151 0.38 7.43 -5.43
N THR A 152 -0.79 6.83 -5.30
CA THR A 152 -1.73 7.00 -4.18
C THR A 152 -2.17 5.64 -3.66
N ALA A 153 -1.19 4.80 -3.24
CA ALA A 153 -1.45 3.50 -2.62
C ALA A 153 -1.91 3.69 -1.17
N THR A 154 -3.06 4.35 -0.99
CA THR A 154 -3.60 4.78 0.30
C THR A 154 -5.13 4.93 0.25
N PHE A 155 -5.76 4.85 1.41
CA PHE A 155 -7.18 5.15 1.60
C PHE A 155 -7.43 6.50 2.30
N SER A 156 -6.40 7.32 2.51
CA SER A 156 -6.48 8.58 3.24
C SER A 156 -7.64 9.45 2.74
N SER A 157 -8.47 9.94 3.68
CA SER A 157 -9.58 10.84 3.35
C SER A 157 -9.12 12.19 2.84
N GLU A 158 -7.92 12.61 3.17
CA GLU A 158 -7.35 13.91 2.77
C GLU A 158 -7.25 14.05 1.26
N LEU A 159 -7.02 12.93 0.55
CA LEU A 159 -6.97 12.91 -0.91
C LEU A 159 -8.33 13.08 -1.59
N LYS A 160 -9.43 13.10 -0.84
CA LYS A 160 -10.75 13.50 -1.40
C LYS A 160 -10.75 14.94 -1.85
N ASN A 161 -10.02 15.80 -1.16
CA ASN A 161 -9.96 17.24 -1.43
C ASN A 161 -8.81 17.56 -2.39
N ALA A 162 -7.58 17.32 -1.96
CA ALA A 162 -6.38 17.62 -2.75
C ALA A 162 -5.24 16.66 -2.42
N MET A 163 -4.34 16.49 -3.36
CA MET A 163 -3.02 15.87 -3.15
C MET A 163 -1.99 16.98 -2.94
N PRO A 164 -1.08 16.86 -1.96
CA PRO A 164 0.03 17.80 -1.81
C PRO A 164 0.82 17.91 -3.13
N ARG A 165 1.29 19.12 -3.45
CA ARG A 165 2.13 19.32 -4.63
C ARG A 165 3.44 18.54 -4.52
N PRO A 166 4.05 18.12 -5.63
CA PRO A 166 5.39 17.54 -5.62
C PRO A 166 6.43 18.47 -4.97
N GLY A 167 7.34 17.89 -4.18
CA GLY A 167 8.37 18.64 -3.46
C GLY A 167 9.53 17.77 -2.99
N LYS A 168 10.27 18.25 -2.00
CA LYS A 168 11.52 17.62 -1.55
C LYS A 168 11.45 17.07 -0.12
N VAL A 169 10.33 17.24 0.59
CA VAL A 169 10.16 16.76 1.96
C VAL A 169 9.57 15.37 1.93
N ALA A 170 10.16 14.42 2.63
CA ALA A 170 9.61 13.10 2.86
C ALA A 170 9.09 12.98 4.30
N LEU A 171 7.91 12.39 4.46
CA LEU A 171 7.27 12.15 5.74
C LEU A 171 7.12 10.65 5.97
N PHE A 172 7.67 10.15 7.07
CA PHE A 172 7.49 8.77 7.54
C PHE A 172 6.88 8.81 8.93
N THR A 173 5.81 8.06 9.15
CA THR A 173 5.09 8.07 10.43
C THR A 173 4.44 6.72 10.69
N GLN A 174 4.48 6.24 11.95
CA GLN A 174 3.68 5.09 12.39
C GLN A 174 2.21 5.47 12.53
N SER A 175 1.93 6.66 13.09
CA SER A 175 0.58 7.13 13.34
C SER A 175 -0.11 7.58 12.05
N GLY A 176 -1.17 6.88 11.67
CA GLY A 176 -2.01 7.26 10.54
C GLY A 176 -2.75 8.59 10.78
N ALA A 177 -3.21 8.85 12.00
CA ALA A 177 -3.90 10.08 12.35
C ALA A 177 -2.97 11.30 12.24
N LEU A 178 -1.77 11.23 12.84
CA LEU A 178 -0.76 12.27 12.73
C LEU A 178 -0.36 12.47 11.26
N GLY A 179 -0.15 11.38 10.52
CA GLY A 179 0.19 11.45 9.10
C GLY A 179 -0.85 12.19 8.27
N ASN A 180 -2.13 11.93 8.49
CA ASN A 180 -3.22 12.64 7.81
C ASN A 180 -3.26 14.12 8.18
N SER A 181 -3.12 14.48 9.47
CA SER A 181 -3.09 15.87 9.89
C SER A 181 -1.92 16.62 9.26
N LEU A 182 -0.75 15.99 9.15
CA LEU A 182 0.40 16.57 8.48
C LEU A 182 0.17 16.73 6.97
N LEU A 183 -0.48 15.76 6.30
CA LEU A 183 -0.84 15.91 4.88
C LEU A 183 -1.75 17.11 4.65
N GLN A 184 -2.75 17.33 5.52
CA GLN A 184 -3.58 18.52 5.47
C GLN A 184 -2.74 19.79 5.63
N SER A 185 -1.85 19.85 6.63
CA SER A 185 -0.96 20.98 6.84
C SER A 185 -0.04 21.26 5.64
N PHE A 186 0.44 20.21 4.95
CA PHE A 186 1.20 20.36 3.70
C PHE A 186 0.37 21.05 2.61
N ASN A 187 -0.91 20.70 2.47
CA ASN A 187 -1.81 21.33 1.51
C ASN A 187 -2.08 22.80 1.89
N ASP A 188 -2.43 23.05 3.16
CA ASP A 188 -2.82 24.38 3.65
C ASP A 188 -1.66 25.38 3.56
N LEU A 189 -0.43 24.93 3.84
CA LEU A 189 0.79 25.73 3.77
C LEU A 189 1.43 25.74 2.38
N GLY A 190 0.88 25.03 1.42
CA GLY A 190 1.45 24.89 0.08
C GLY A 190 2.83 24.25 0.07
N LEU A 191 3.14 23.37 1.02
CA LEU A 191 4.42 22.66 1.08
C LEU A 191 4.46 21.52 0.06
N GLY A 192 5.63 21.31 -0.54
CA GLY A 192 5.82 20.22 -1.50
C GLY A 192 6.26 18.93 -0.81
N LEU A 193 5.61 17.82 -1.19
CA LEU A 193 5.86 16.48 -0.65
C LEU A 193 6.56 15.59 -1.67
N ALA A 194 7.67 14.95 -1.29
CA ALA A 194 8.30 13.90 -2.08
C ALA A 194 7.58 12.55 -1.84
N TYR A 195 7.57 12.11 -0.59
CA TYR A 195 6.92 10.88 -0.17
C TYR A 195 6.21 11.07 1.17
N TRP A 196 5.10 10.38 1.31
CA TRP A 196 4.51 10.08 2.60
C TRP A 196 4.33 8.57 2.73
N VAL A 197 4.82 8.02 3.83
CA VAL A 197 4.67 6.59 4.15
C VAL A 197 4.16 6.46 5.58
N SER A 198 3.01 5.84 5.74
CA SER A 198 2.53 5.39 7.05
C SER A 198 3.01 3.96 7.25
N THR A 199 3.88 3.74 8.26
CA THR A 199 4.52 2.43 8.46
C THR A 199 3.63 1.46 9.24
N GLY A 200 2.73 1.96 10.10
CA GLY A 200 1.87 1.13 10.94
C GLY A 200 2.63 0.41 12.04
N ASN A 201 2.25 -0.84 12.32
CA ASN A 201 2.92 -1.67 13.33
C ASN A 201 4.34 -2.04 12.87
N GLU A 202 5.27 -2.10 13.83
CA GLU A 202 6.66 -2.53 13.63
C GLU A 202 6.98 -3.82 14.39
#